data_7c311628d52827f9d8a5173d623fcd38
#
_entry.id   7c311628d52827f9d8a5173d623fcd38
#
_cell.length_a   1.000
_cell.length_b   1.000
_cell.length_c   1.000
_cell.angle_alpha   90.00
_cell.angle_beta   90.00
_cell.angle_gamma   90.00
#
_symmetry.space_group_name_H-M   'P 1'
#
loop_
_entity.id
_entity.type
_entity.pdbx_description
1 polymer ?
#
loop_
_entity_poly.entity_id
_entity_poly.type
_entity_poly.pdbx_seq_one_letter_code
_entity_poly.pdbx_strand_id
1 'polypeptide(L)'
;GQRLGVGTRGGGGGGVLSLAPLLKRRELLFLFTGRGRENEFLHNLRFLGSDDPTWYHPDLVAAADLVVGKVGYSTVAETYHAGRSCAYVQRPAFRESATLAAFVDRHLDSWELSPEQLHSGAWLETLPPLAVGPPLVANRVNGADQAADFLLGLLQGDPRAA
;
A
#
# COMPACT_ATOMS: atom_id res chain seq x y z
N GLY A 1 -3.23 17.28 -13.74
CA GLY A 1 -3.94 16.85 -12.52
C GLY A 1 -2.94 16.53 -11.42
N GLN A 2 -3.33 16.65 -10.16
CA GLN A 2 -2.49 16.24 -9.03
C GLN A 2 -2.36 14.73 -9.02
N ARG A 3 -1.17 14.21 -8.69
CA ARG A 3 -0.94 12.78 -8.49
C ARG A 3 -1.24 12.40 -7.05
N LEU A 4 -1.80 11.22 -6.86
CA LEU A 4 -2.28 10.74 -5.58
C LEU A 4 -1.30 9.71 -5.01
N GLY A 5 -0.71 10.01 -3.85
CA GLY A 5 0.02 9.04 -3.04
C GLY A 5 -0.80 8.66 -1.81
N VAL A 6 -1.02 7.37 -1.57
CA VAL A 6 -1.61 6.88 -0.32
C VAL A 6 -0.51 6.38 0.59
N GLY A 7 -0.40 7.01 1.76
CA GLY A 7 0.48 6.54 2.83
C GLY A 7 -0.33 5.78 3.87
N THR A 8 0.01 4.52 4.12
CA THR A 8 -0.60 3.75 5.20
C THR A 8 0.24 3.87 6.47
N ARG A 9 -0.35 4.34 7.55
CA ARG A 9 0.28 4.35 8.88
C ARG A 9 -0.21 3.15 9.67
N GLY A 10 0.39 1.98 9.43
CA GLY A 10 0.10 0.81 10.25
C GLY A 10 0.48 1.05 11.71
N GLY A 11 -0.38 0.64 12.65
CA GLY A 11 -0.11 0.66 14.09
C GLY A 11 1.16 -0.11 14.45
N GLY A 12 1.95 0.42 15.37
CA GLY A 12 3.13 -0.23 15.95
C GLY A 12 4.45 0.44 15.56
N GLY A 13 5.02 1.23 16.48
CA GLY A 13 6.45 1.58 16.59
C GLY A 13 7.06 2.19 15.32
N GLY A 14 6.69 3.39 14.99
CA GLY A 14 7.36 4.10 13.90
C GLY A 14 7.62 5.56 14.29
N GLY A 15 8.80 6.06 13.97
CA GLY A 15 9.16 7.46 14.17
C GLY A 15 8.14 8.42 13.53
N VAL A 16 8.23 9.67 13.93
CA VAL A 16 7.35 10.72 13.39
C VAL A 16 7.74 11.01 11.95
N LEU A 17 6.82 10.80 11.02
CA LEU A 17 7.00 11.20 9.62
C LEU A 17 7.16 12.72 9.53
N SER A 18 8.22 13.19 8.91
CA SER A 18 8.41 14.62 8.61
C SER A 18 7.44 15.06 7.52
N LEU A 19 6.55 15.98 7.85
CA LEU A 19 5.57 16.50 6.89
C LEU A 19 6.15 17.61 6.00
N ALA A 20 7.23 18.25 6.42
CA ALA A 20 7.80 19.40 5.71
C ALA A 20 8.23 19.09 4.26
N PRO A 21 8.88 17.96 3.94
CA PRO A 21 9.18 17.60 2.56
C PRO A 21 7.93 17.35 1.73
N LEU A 22 6.90 16.72 2.30
CA LEU A 22 5.65 16.43 1.61
C LEU A 22 4.89 17.72 1.26
N LEU A 23 4.85 18.68 2.17
CA LEU A 23 4.19 19.98 1.97
C LEU A 23 4.83 20.82 0.85
N LYS A 24 6.10 20.58 0.53
CA LYS A 24 6.81 21.25 -0.58
C LYS A 24 6.41 20.70 -1.96
N ARG A 25 5.93 19.46 -2.02
CA ARG A 25 5.53 18.76 -3.27
C ARG A 25 4.06 18.99 -3.56
N ARG A 26 3.70 20.25 -3.85
CA ARG A 26 2.30 20.67 -4.05
C ARG A 26 1.61 20.03 -5.25
N GLU A 27 2.36 19.49 -6.16
CA GLU A 27 1.87 18.72 -7.31
C GLU A 27 1.42 17.30 -6.92
N LEU A 28 1.78 16.85 -5.71
CA LEU A 28 1.36 15.56 -5.15
C LEU A 28 0.27 15.78 -4.11
N LEU A 29 -0.74 14.93 -4.10
CA LEU A 29 -1.70 14.81 -3.03
C LEU A 29 -1.36 13.59 -2.18
N PHE A 30 -1.25 13.76 -0.87
CA PHE A 30 -0.94 12.67 0.05
C PHE A 30 -2.16 12.34 0.90
N LEU A 31 -2.56 11.08 0.88
CA LEU A 31 -3.58 10.54 1.78
C LEU A 31 -2.92 9.70 2.87
N PHE A 32 -3.28 9.95 4.11
CA PHE A 32 -2.84 9.17 5.27
C PHE A 32 -4.05 8.54 5.93
N THR A 33 -4.04 7.23 6.10
CA THR A 33 -5.11 6.49 6.75
C THR A 33 -4.70 6.05 8.16
N GLY A 34 -5.68 5.87 9.06
CA GLY A 34 -5.46 5.30 10.38
C GLY A 34 -4.88 6.27 11.42
N ARG A 35 -5.10 7.58 11.28
CA ARG A 35 -4.71 8.58 12.26
C ARG A 35 -5.92 9.35 12.76
N GLY A 36 -6.17 9.26 14.09
CA GLY A 36 -7.26 10.00 14.71
C GLY A 36 -8.64 9.45 14.36
N ARG A 37 -9.68 10.11 14.86
CA ARG A 37 -11.08 9.77 14.61
C ARG A 37 -11.69 10.60 13.51
N GLU A 38 -11.22 11.83 13.34
CA GLU A 38 -11.75 12.82 12.39
C GLU A 38 -10.79 13.05 11.24
N ASN A 39 -11.34 13.55 10.14
CA ASN A 39 -10.55 13.94 8.97
C ASN A 39 -9.85 15.27 9.23
N GLU A 40 -8.57 15.34 8.88
CA GLU A 40 -7.77 16.57 8.95
C GLU A 40 -7.18 16.87 7.57
N PHE A 41 -7.23 18.14 7.15
CA PHE A 41 -6.72 18.59 5.86
C PHE A 41 -5.69 19.70 6.06
N LEU A 42 -4.49 19.46 5.52
CA LEU A 42 -3.40 20.42 5.57
C LEU A 42 -2.76 20.57 4.18
N HIS A 43 -3.10 21.63 3.46
CA HIS A 43 -2.63 21.89 2.08
C HIS A 43 -2.85 20.67 1.15
N ASN A 44 -1.77 19.99 0.76
CA ASN A 44 -1.79 18.78 -0.08
C ASN A 44 -1.77 17.47 0.73
N LEU A 45 -1.96 17.54 2.05
CA LEU A 45 -2.06 16.38 2.93
C LEU A 45 -3.52 16.18 3.36
N ARG A 46 -3.97 14.93 3.36
CA ARG A 46 -5.29 14.50 3.82
C ARG A 46 -5.08 13.38 4.83
N PHE A 47 -5.46 13.62 6.06
CA PHE A 47 -5.48 12.60 7.10
C PHE A 47 -6.93 12.13 7.23
N LEU A 48 -7.16 10.86 6.94
CA LEU A 48 -8.49 10.27 6.94
C LEU A 48 -8.71 9.56 8.27
N GLY A 49 -9.75 9.96 8.97
CA GLY A 49 -10.11 9.39 10.26
C GLY A 49 -10.56 7.94 10.14
N SER A 50 -10.24 7.13 11.16
CA SER A 50 -10.61 5.72 11.18
C SER A 50 -12.11 5.46 11.31
N ASP A 51 -12.85 6.44 11.83
CA ASP A 51 -14.26 6.30 12.17
C ASP A 51 -15.18 6.85 11.06
N ASP A 52 -14.62 7.40 9.98
CA ASP A 52 -15.40 7.92 8.86
C ASP A 52 -15.79 6.78 7.91
N PRO A 53 -17.07 6.40 7.84
CA PRO A 53 -17.55 5.30 7.00
C PRO A 53 -17.54 5.61 5.50
N THR A 54 -17.22 6.84 5.10
CA THR A 54 -17.18 7.25 3.69
C THR A 54 -15.94 6.77 2.97
N TRP A 55 -14.90 6.35 3.72
CA TRP A 55 -13.64 5.92 3.14
C TRP A 55 -13.44 4.41 3.28
N TYR A 56 -13.34 3.74 2.15
CA TYR A 56 -12.96 2.34 2.11
C TYR A 56 -11.52 2.22 1.62
N HIS A 57 -10.65 1.65 2.46
CA HIS A 57 -9.19 1.64 2.20
C HIS A 57 -8.81 1.02 0.83
N PRO A 58 -9.40 -0.09 0.37
CA PRO A 58 -9.11 -0.62 -0.96
C PRO A 58 -9.45 0.35 -2.10
N ASP A 59 -10.51 1.16 -1.97
CA ASP A 59 -10.86 2.17 -2.99
C ASP A 59 -9.81 3.29 -3.03
N LEU A 60 -9.30 3.71 -1.87
CA LEU A 60 -8.21 4.68 -1.80
C LEU A 60 -6.93 4.14 -2.45
N VAL A 61 -6.60 2.88 -2.19
CA VAL A 61 -5.47 2.20 -2.84
C VAL A 61 -5.69 2.12 -4.34
N ALA A 62 -6.88 1.76 -4.79
CA ALA A 62 -7.21 1.68 -6.22
C ALA A 62 -7.16 3.04 -6.94
N ALA A 63 -7.45 4.13 -6.23
CA ALA A 63 -7.37 5.50 -6.77
C ALA A 63 -5.94 6.07 -6.75
N ALA A 64 -5.02 5.49 -5.99
CA ALA A 64 -3.67 6.00 -5.82
C ALA A 64 -2.78 5.74 -7.05
N ASP A 65 -1.81 6.62 -7.29
CA ASP A 65 -0.71 6.37 -8.24
C ASP A 65 0.44 5.60 -7.57
N LEU A 66 0.62 5.79 -6.26
CA LEU A 66 1.65 5.13 -5.46
C LEU A 66 1.12 4.83 -4.06
N VAL A 67 1.37 3.62 -3.59
CA VAL A 67 1.13 3.22 -2.20
C VAL A 67 2.46 3.21 -1.44
N VAL A 68 2.52 3.93 -0.32
CA VAL A 68 3.74 4.05 0.50
C VAL A 68 3.47 3.54 1.91
N GLY A 69 4.28 2.61 2.39
CA GLY A 69 4.07 2.12 3.74
C GLY A 69 4.91 0.91 4.13
N LYS A 70 4.53 0.28 5.22
CA LYS A 70 5.15 -0.96 5.68
C LYS A 70 4.62 -2.14 4.87
N VAL A 71 5.48 -3.08 4.52
CA VAL A 71 5.06 -4.32 3.90
C VAL A 71 4.24 -5.16 4.88
N GLY A 72 2.97 -5.37 4.56
CA GLY A 72 2.03 -6.14 5.38
C GLY A 72 0.95 -6.76 4.50
N TYR A 73 0.37 -7.90 4.92
CA TYR A 73 -0.53 -8.71 4.10
C TYR A 73 -1.67 -7.91 3.46
N SER A 74 -2.43 -7.15 4.25
CA SER A 74 -3.59 -6.40 3.71
C SER A 74 -3.15 -5.38 2.67
N THR A 75 -2.16 -4.53 3.00
CA THR A 75 -1.67 -3.51 2.08
C THR A 75 -1.10 -4.12 0.80
N VAL A 76 -0.34 -5.21 0.92
CA VAL A 76 0.21 -5.90 -0.25
C VAL A 76 -0.90 -6.48 -1.12
N ALA A 77 -1.89 -7.14 -0.52
CA ALA A 77 -3.03 -7.71 -1.26
C ALA A 77 -3.82 -6.62 -1.99
N GLU A 78 -4.15 -5.54 -1.31
CA GLU A 78 -4.91 -4.42 -1.90
C GLU A 78 -4.12 -3.75 -3.04
N THR A 79 -2.82 -3.46 -2.81
CA THR A 79 -1.94 -2.85 -3.82
C THR A 79 -1.77 -3.77 -5.03
N TYR A 80 -1.62 -5.07 -4.78
CA TYR A 80 -1.51 -6.08 -5.82
C TYR A 80 -2.79 -6.15 -6.65
N HIS A 81 -3.97 -6.26 -6.04
CA HIS A 81 -5.24 -6.31 -6.77
C HIS A 81 -5.54 -5.02 -7.53
N ALA A 82 -5.17 -3.88 -6.95
CA ALA A 82 -5.32 -2.58 -7.59
C ALA A 82 -4.28 -2.33 -8.70
N GLY A 83 -3.23 -3.15 -8.81
CA GLY A 83 -2.15 -2.99 -9.80
C GLY A 83 -1.40 -1.67 -9.66
N ARG A 84 -1.15 -1.23 -8.43
CA ARG A 84 -0.51 0.05 -8.14
C ARG A 84 0.97 -0.12 -7.80
N SER A 85 1.75 0.91 -8.07
CA SER A 85 3.15 0.98 -7.65
C SER A 85 3.26 1.04 -6.13
N CYS A 86 4.33 0.48 -5.56
CA CYS A 86 4.51 0.35 -4.13
C CYS A 86 5.91 0.82 -3.69
N ALA A 87 5.96 1.77 -2.77
CA ALA A 87 7.18 2.09 -2.03
C ALA A 87 7.05 1.56 -0.60
N TYR A 88 7.92 0.65 -0.20
CA TYR A 88 7.70 -0.08 1.04
C TYR A 88 8.92 -0.10 1.96
N VAL A 89 8.64 -0.27 3.26
CA VAL A 89 9.65 -0.51 4.29
C VAL A 89 9.46 -1.90 4.86
N GLN A 90 10.53 -2.68 4.91
CA GLN A 90 10.52 -3.96 5.60
C GLN A 90 10.43 -3.80 7.11
N ARG A 91 9.91 -4.82 7.77
CA ARG A 91 9.83 -4.93 9.23
C ARG A 91 10.59 -6.17 9.69
N PRO A 92 11.89 -6.09 9.97
CA PRO A 92 12.72 -7.27 10.26
C PRO A 92 12.23 -8.12 11.45
N ALA A 93 11.48 -7.51 12.37
CA ALA A 93 10.87 -8.23 13.51
C ALA A 93 9.67 -9.11 13.12
N PHE A 94 9.17 -9.01 11.89
CA PHE A 94 8.03 -9.79 11.38
C PHE A 94 8.53 -10.83 10.39
N ARG A 95 8.30 -12.10 10.69
CA ARG A 95 8.81 -13.24 9.90
C ARG A 95 8.37 -13.23 8.44
N GLU A 96 7.16 -12.75 8.17
CA GLU A 96 6.60 -12.65 6.83
C GLU A 96 7.16 -11.51 5.98
N SER A 97 7.88 -10.56 6.58
CA SER A 97 8.29 -9.31 5.92
C SER A 97 9.13 -9.55 4.66
N ALA A 98 10.12 -10.41 4.75
CA ALA A 98 10.99 -10.73 3.60
C ALA A 98 10.22 -11.45 2.47
N THR A 99 9.29 -12.35 2.82
CA THR A 99 8.46 -13.06 1.83
C THR A 99 7.52 -12.09 1.10
N LEU A 100 6.92 -11.16 1.84
CA LEU A 100 6.03 -10.15 1.26
C LEU A 100 6.82 -9.15 0.40
N ALA A 101 8.01 -8.74 0.81
CA ALA A 101 8.90 -7.90 0.01
C ALA A 101 9.24 -8.57 -1.32
N ALA A 102 9.70 -9.83 -1.28
CA ALA A 102 10.00 -10.59 -2.49
C ALA A 102 8.79 -10.78 -3.41
N PHE A 103 7.57 -10.89 -2.85
CA PHE A 103 6.34 -10.93 -3.62
C PHE A 103 6.08 -9.59 -4.31
N VAL A 104 6.19 -8.48 -3.58
CA VAL A 104 6.00 -7.13 -4.10
C VAL A 104 6.98 -6.85 -5.25
N ASP A 105 8.27 -7.14 -5.06
CA ASP A 105 9.31 -6.92 -6.07
C ASP A 105 9.12 -7.74 -7.34
N ARG A 106 8.52 -8.91 -7.21
CA ARG A 106 8.23 -9.77 -8.37
C ARG A 106 7.02 -9.33 -9.18
N HIS A 107 6.04 -8.71 -8.53
CA HIS A 107 4.70 -8.54 -9.10
C HIS A 107 4.25 -7.09 -9.27
N LEU A 108 4.95 -6.13 -8.70
CA LEU A 108 4.62 -4.70 -8.76
C LEU A 108 5.83 -3.87 -9.17
N ASP A 109 5.58 -2.69 -9.70
CA ASP A 109 6.61 -1.65 -9.71
C ASP A 109 6.84 -1.23 -8.27
N SER A 110 8.02 -1.54 -7.73
CA SER A 110 8.28 -1.38 -6.31
C SER A 110 9.64 -0.76 -6.00
N TRP A 111 9.71 -0.14 -4.82
CA TRP A 111 10.94 0.44 -4.29
C TRP A 111 11.01 0.15 -2.80
N GLU A 112 12.08 -0.48 -2.37
CA GLU A 112 12.37 -0.61 -0.95
C GLU A 112 12.95 0.70 -0.42
N LEU A 113 12.40 1.17 0.70
CA LEU A 113 12.84 2.35 1.42
C LEU A 113 13.44 1.95 2.76
N SER A 114 14.49 2.64 3.19
CA SER A 114 14.90 2.54 4.58
C SER A 114 13.89 3.27 5.49
N PRO A 115 13.81 2.89 6.77
CA PRO A 115 13.00 3.63 7.75
C PRO A 115 13.34 5.12 7.80
N GLU A 116 14.61 5.48 7.67
CA GLU A 116 15.11 6.86 7.66
C GLU A 116 14.64 7.62 6.43
N GLN A 117 14.70 7.01 5.24
CA GLN A 117 14.17 7.60 4.01
C GLN A 117 12.68 7.87 4.12
N LEU A 118 11.91 6.89 4.65
CA LEU A 118 10.48 7.08 4.84
C LEU A 118 10.19 8.23 5.81
N HIS A 119 10.87 8.27 6.96
CA HIS A 119 10.62 9.28 8.00
C HIS A 119 11.06 10.68 7.59
N SER A 120 12.21 10.82 6.93
CA SER A 120 12.73 12.10 6.49
C SER A 120 12.02 12.67 5.27
N GLY A 121 11.35 11.82 4.49
CA GLY A 121 10.79 12.20 3.18
C GLY A 121 11.82 12.25 2.05
N ALA A 122 13.06 11.82 2.29
CA ALA A 122 14.14 11.83 1.28
C ALA A 122 13.79 10.97 0.03
N TRP A 123 12.94 9.97 0.20
CA TRP A 123 12.44 9.14 -0.90
C TRP A 123 11.71 9.94 -1.99
N LEU A 124 11.17 11.13 -1.69
CA LEU A 124 10.51 11.98 -2.66
C LEU A 124 11.45 12.51 -3.76
N GLU A 125 12.75 12.59 -3.47
CA GLU A 125 13.77 13.04 -4.42
C GLU A 125 14.19 11.92 -5.37
N THR A 126 14.00 10.67 -4.95
CA THR A 126 14.38 9.47 -5.69
C THR A 126 13.20 8.77 -6.36
N LEU A 127 11.98 9.31 -6.21
CA LEU A 127 10.81 8.76 -6.87
C LEU A 127 11.02 8.75 -8.39
N PRO A 128 10.93 7.58 -9.02
CA PRO A 128 10.89 7.53 -10.47
C PRO A 128 9.61 8.20 -10.99
N PRO A 129 9.55 8.52 -12.28
CA PRO A 129 8.31 8.97 -12.89
C PRO A 129 7.23 7.90 -12.66
N LEU A 130 6.24 8.21 -11.82
CA LEU A 130 5.12 7.29 -11.58
C LEU A 130 4.39 7.05 -12.89
N ALA A 131 4.15 5.81 -13.23
CA ALA A 131 3.36 5.45 -14.37
C ALA A 131 1.96 6.07 -14.23
N VAL A 132 1.58 6.90 -15.20
CA VAL A 132 0.23 7.44 -15.31
C VAL A 132 -0.54 6.50 -16.21
N GLY A 133 -1.44 5.71 -15.66
CA GLY A 133 -2.19 4.80 -16.50
C GLY A 133 -3.20 3.95 -15.72
N PRO A 134 -3.99 3.17 -16.45
CA PRO A 134 -4.82 2.15 -15.83
C PRO A 134 -3.95 1.17 -15.03
N PRO A 135 -4.54 0.47 -14.04
CA PRO A 135 -3.81 -0.53 -13.24
C PRO A 135 -3.02 -1.47 -14.15
N LEU A 136 -1.78 -1.77 -13.77
CA LEU A 136 -0.84 -2.61 -14.53
C LEU A 136 -1.36 -4.03 -14.82
N VAL A 137 -2.53 -4.40 -14.29
CA VAL A 137 -3.05 -5.76 -14.41
C VAL A 137 -4.55 -5.81 -14.65
N ALA A 138 -4.90 -6.15 -15.88
CA ALA A 138 -6.17 -6.78 -16.17
C ALA A 138 -6.06 -8.29 -15.84
N ASN A 139 -7.04 -8.86 -15.11
CA ASN A 139 -7.19 -10.30 -14.84
C ASN A 139 -6.20 -10.95 -13.85
N ARG A 140 -5.98 -10.37 -12.68
CA ARG A 140 -5.34 -11.11 -11.59
C ARG A 140 -6.30 -12.15 -11.02
N VAL A 141 -5.82 -13.38 -10.89
CA VAL A 141 -6.58 -14.43 -10.24
C VAL A 141 -6.81 -14.05 -8.78
N ASN A 142 -8.04 -14.09 -8.33
CA ASN A 142 -8.39 -13.83 -6.95
C ASN A 142 -7.95 -15.02 -6.08
N GLY A 143 -7.04 -14.78 -5.14
CA GLY A 143 -6.57 -15.81 -4.23
C GLY A 143 -7.66 -16.42 -3.34
N ALA A 144 -8.74 -15.68 -3.08
CA ALA A 144 -9.89 -16.21 -2.34
C ALA A 144 -10.63 -17.28 -3.14
N ASP A 145 -10.78 -17.11 -4.46
CA ASP A 145 -11.40 -18.11 -5.32
C ASP A 145 -10.53 -19.37 -5.39
N GLN A 146 -9.21 -19.22 -5.51
CA GLN A 146 -8.28 -20.35 -5.47
C GLN A 146 -8.35 -21.12 -4.14
N ALA A 147 -8.44 -20.40 -3.01
CA ALA A 147 -8.58 -21.02 -1.71
C ALA A 147 -9.93 -21.73 -1.57
N ALA A 148 -11.02 -21.15 -2.09
CA ALA A 148 -12.33 -21.78 -2.09
C ALA A 148 -12.33 -23.05 -2.93
N ASP A 149 -11.78 -23.01 -4.13
CA ASP A 149 -11.69 -24.19 -5.01
C ASP A 149 -10.84 -25.31 -4.36
N PHE A 150 -9.72 -24.96 -3.74
CA PHE A 150 -8.91 -25.91 -3.00
C PHE A 150 -9.66 -26.56 -1.84
N LEU A 151 -10.36 -25.78 -1.02
CA LEU A 151 -11.14 -26.29 0.10
C LEU A 151 -12.32 -27.17 -0.36
N LEU A 152 -13.00 -26.78 -1.43
CA LEU A 152 -14.05 -27.59 -2.04
C LEU A 152 -13.51 -28.92 -2.58
N GLY A 153 -12.35 -28.91 -3.21
CA GLY A 153 -11.66 -30.11 -3.66
C GLY A 153 -11.35 -31.08 -2.50
N LEU A 154 -10.84 -30.56 -1.38
CA LEU A 154 -10.60 -31.38 -0.17
C LEU A 154 -11.89 -32.01 0.35
N LEU A 155 -12.99 -31.24 0.42
CA LEU A 155 -14.28 -31.74 0.89
C LEU A 155 -14.90 -32.79 -0.03
N GLN A 156 -14.60 -32.73 -1.32
CA GLN A 156 -15.08 -33.69 -2.34
C GLN A 156 -14.14 -34.88 -2.53
N GLY A 157 -13.00 -34.91 -1.80
CA GLY A 157 -12.01 -36.01 -1.88
C GLY A 157 -11.17 -35.98 -3.15
N ASP A 158 -10.96 -34.79 -3.74
CA ASP A 158 -10.07 -34.64 -4.91
C ASP A 158 -8.62 -34.91 -4.48
N PRO A 159 -7.95 -35.96 -5.01
CA PRO A 159 -6.58 -36.29 -4.64
C PRO A 159 -5.55 -35.23 -5.05
N ARG A 160 -5.91 -34.25 -5.89
CA ARG A 160 -5.05 -33.13 -6.29
C ARG A 160 -5.09 -31.97 -5.28
N ALA A 161 -6.00 -32.01 -4.32
CA ALA A 161 -6.13 -31.03 -3.24
C ALA A 161 -5.46 -31.48 -1.92
N ALA A 162 -4.75 -32.61 -1.92
CA ALA A 162 -4.07 -33.18 -0.75
C ALA A 162 -2.56 -33.00 -0.81
#